data_31a9bb3d9f138513127f7fe73c546bfb
#
_entry.id   31a9bb3d9f138513127f7fe73c546bfb
#
_cell.length_a   1.000
_cell.length_b   1.000
_cell.length_c   1.000
_cell.angle_alpha   90.00
_cell.angle_beta   90.00
_cell.angle_gamma   90.00
#
_symmetry.space_group_name_H-M   'P 1'
#
loop_
_entity.id
_entity.type
_entity.pdbx_description
1 polymer ?
#
loop_
_entity_poly.entity_id
_entity_poly.type
_entity_poly.pdbx_seq_one_letter_code
_entity_poly.pdbx_strand_id
1 'polypeptide(L)'
;MSWRDVVFSPRHRFALGVEEGGDRYYLSIPVTNGLVDYEERYAITRDSFERYRRDLESALPMVRACRARTLDHLLLEPAGTPRGEPT
;
A
#
# COMPACT_ATOMS: atom_id res chain seq x y z
N MET A 1 15.80 0.04 5.20
CA MET A 1 14.46 0.00 5.76
C MET A 1 13.75 -1.25 5.31
N SER A 2 13.15 -1.97 6.24
CA SER A 2 12.49 -3.23 5.92
C SER A 2 10.98 -3.10 6.12
N TRP A 3 10.22 -3.68 5.21
CA TRP A 3 8.76 -3.66 5.22
C TRP A 3 8.27 -5.09 5.43
N ARG A 4 7.25 -5.25 6.25
CA ARG A 4 6.68 -6.57 6.51
C ARG A 4 5.17 -6.53 6.32
N ASP A 5 4.69 -7.27 5.34
CA ASP A 5 3.25 -7.41 5.12
C ASP A 5 2.65 -8.22 6.26
N VAL A 6 1.57 -7.72 6.84
CA VAL A 6 0.83 -8.40 7.90
C VAL A 6 -0.40 -9.08 7.33
N VAL A 7 -1.07 -8.43 6.38
CA VAL A 7 -2.27 -8.95 5.74
C VAL A 7 -2.17 -8.67 4.25
N PHE A 8 -2.56 -9.65 3.43
CA PHE A 8 -2.67 -9.47 2.00
C PHE A 8 -4.07 -9.88 1.54
N SER A 9 -4.70 -9.06 0.70
CA SER A 9 -5.99 -9.36 0.10
C SER A 9 -5.82 -9.68 -1.39
N PRO A 10 -5.83 -10.97 -1.77
CA PRO A 10 -5.74 -11.34 -3.18
C PRO A 10 -6.92 -10.82 -3.99
N ARG A 11 -8.09 -10.81 -3.37
CA ARG A 11 -9.33 -10.38 -4.04
C ARG A 11 -9.28 -8.91 -4.44
N HIS A 12 -8.78 -8.06 -3.55
CA HIS A 12 -8.78 -6.61 -3.75
C HIS A 12 -7.41 -6.06 -4.10
N ARG A 13 -6.39 -6.91 -4.11
CA ARG A 13 -5.02 -6.62 -4.54
C ARG A 13 -4.43 -5.45 -3.77
N PHE A 14 -4.35 -5.63 -2.45
CA PHE A 14 -3.64 -4.70 -1.58
C PHE A 14 -3.11 -5.46 -0.37
N ALA A 15 -2.16 -4.87 0.32
CA ALA A 15 -1.61 -5.40 1.55
C ALA A 15 -1.58 -4.32 2.62
N LEU A 16 -1.56 -4.76 3.86
CA LEU A 16 -1.33 -3.90 5.04
C LEU A 16 -0.08 -4.41 5.71
N GLY A 17 0.74 -3.49 6.19
CA GLY A 17 1.97 -3.91 6.84
C GLY A 17 2.58 -2.86 7.73
N VAL A 18 3.76 -3.19 8.24
CA VAL A 18 4.49 -2.37 9.19
C VAL A 18 5.94 -2.25 8.75
N GLU A 19 6.58 -1.16 9.17
CA GLU A 19 8.01 -0.99 9.03
C GLU A 19 8.70 -1.75 10.16
N GLU A 20 9.58 -2.69 9.81
CA GLU A 20 10.33 -3.43 10.82
C GLU A 20 11.37 -2.52 11.47
N GLY A 21 11.40 -2.52 12.79
CA GLY A 21 12.29 -1.67 13.55
C GLY A 21 11.84 -0.22 13.64
N GLY A 22 10.68 0.10 13.09
CA GLY A 22 10.11 1.44 13.11
C GLY A 22 8.69 1.42 13.65
N ASP A 23 7.98 2.53 13.44
CA ASP A 23 6.63 2.71 13.95
C ASP A 23 5.64 3.10 12.85
N ARG A 24 6.03 2.94 11.57
CA ARG A 24 5.15 3.32 10.46
C ARG A 24 4.32 2.14 9.98
N TYR A 25 3.08 2.45 9.62
CA TYR A 25 2.13 1.49 9.06
C TYR A 25 1.85 1.87 7.62
N TYR A 26 1.54 0.89 6.78
CA TYR A 26 1.29 1.17 5.38
C TYR A 26 0.16 0.32 4.81
N LEU A 27 -0.42 0.83 3.75
CA LEU A 27 -1.23 0.09 2.80
C LEU A 27 -0.46 0.09 1.48
N SER A 28 -0.29 -1.07 0.85
CA SER A 28 0.44 -1.16 -0.41
C SER A 28 -0.44 -1.71 -1.51
N ILE A 29 -0.14 -1.29 -2.74
CA ILE A 29 -0.77 -1.83 -3.94
C ILE A 29 0.31 -2.33 -4.90
N PRO A 30 0.06 -3.42 -5.63
CA PRO A 30 1.00 -3.89 -6.64
C PRO A 30 0.91 -3.03 -7.89
N VAL A 31 2.06 -2.75 -8.47
CA VAL A 31 2.17 -2.02 -9.74
C VAL A 31 3.17 -2.73 -10.63
N THR A 32 3.06 -2.52 -11.93
CA THR A 32 4.02 -3.04 -12.90
C THR A 32 4.38 -1.96 -13.91
N ASN A 33 5.66 -1.90 -14.29
CA ASN A 33 6.08 -1.01 -15.36
C ASN A 33 6.40 -1.79 -16.66
N GLY A 34 5.99 -3.06 -16.72
CA GLY A 34 6.23 -3.92 -17.86
C GLY A 34 7.54 -4.69 -17.79
N LEU A 35 8.49 -4.23 -16.99
CA LEU A 35 9.80 -4.88 -16.79
C LEU A 35 9.86 -5.55 -15.43
N VAL A 36 9.34 -4.89 -14.40
CA VAL A 36 9.32 -5.40 -13.03
C VAL A 36 7.98 -5.10 -12.40
N ASP A 37 7.59 -5.96 -11.48
CA ASP A 37 6.47 -5.73 -10.59
C ASP A 37 7.03 -5.25 -9.26
N TYR A 38 6.37 -4.26 -8.66
CA TYR A 38 6.79 -3.75 -7.36
C TYR A 38 5.59 -3.22 -6.59
N GLU A 39 5.83 -2.76 -5.38
CA GLU A 39 4.76 -2.26 -4.51
C GLU A 39 4.90 -0.77 -4.30
N GLU A 40 3.77 -0.07 -4.31
CA GLU A 40 3.71 1.31 -3.83
C GLU A 40 3.10 1.29 -2.44
N ARG A 41 3.83 1.82 -1.45
CA ARG A 41 3.42 1.82 -0.04
C ARG A 41 3.03 3.21 0.38
N TYR A 42 1.84 3.31 0.98
CA TYR A 42 1.23 4.58 1.38
C TYR A 42 1.11 4.60 2.89
N ALA A 43 1.54 5.69 3.53
CA ALA A 43 1.47 5.83 4.98
C ALA A 43 0.03 5.82 5.44
N ILE A 44 -0.24 5.07 6.50
CA ILE A 44 -1.54 5.09 7.20
C ILE A 44 -1.29 5.22 8.68
N THR A 45 -2.31 5.66 9.41
CA THR A 45 -2.24 5.72 10.85
C THR A 45 -2.39 4.33 11.45
N ARG A 46 -1.96 4.16 12.70
CA ARG A 46 -2.18 2.92 13.43
C ARG A 46 -3.68 2.60 13.52
N ASP A 47 -4.50 3.61 13.77
CA ASP A 47 -5.96 3.42 13.87
C ASP A 47 -6.53 2.90 12.56
N SER A 48 -6.11 3.46 11.43
CA SER A 48 -6.53 2.98 10.11
C SER A 48 -6.05 1.56 9.87
N PHE A 49 -4.80 1.26 10.22
CA PHE A 49 -4.25 -0.08 10.09
C PHE A 49 -5.10 -1.10 10.84
N GLU A 50 -5.44 -0.80 12.11
CA GLU A 50 -6.24 -1.71 12.93
C GLU A 50 -7.66 -1.88 12.37
N ARG A 51 -8.27 -0.78 11.89
CA ARG A 51 -9.61 -0.85 11.31
C ARG A 51 -9.62 -1.65 10.02
N TYR A 52 -8.67 -1.41 9.13
CA TYR A 52 -8.58 -2.11 7.85
C TYR A 52 -8.26 -3.59 8.05
N ARG A 53 -7.41 -3.91 9.03
CA ARG A 53 -7.05 -5.29 9.33
C ARG A 53 -8.26 -6.10 9.79
N ARG A 54 -9.13 -5.49 10.57
CA ARG A 54 -10.35 -6.15 11.08
C ARG A 54 -11.44 -6.27 10.03
N ASP A 55 -11.49 -5.33 9.09
CA ASP A 55 -12.47 -5.30 8.02
C ASP A 55 -11.78 -4.80 6.75
N LEU A 56 -11.34 -5.74 5.94
CA LEU A 56 -10.55 -5.41 4.75
C LEU A 56 -11.33 -4.55 3.77
N GLU A 57 -12.65 -4.72 3.69
CA GLU A 57 -13.45 -3.92 2.77
C GLU A 57 -13.51 -2.45 3.18
N SER A 58 -13.30 -2.14 4.46
CA SER A 58 -13.26 -0.75 4.90
C SER A 58 -12.06 0.01 4.31
N ALA A 59 -11.05 -0.70 3.81
CA ALA A 59 -9.89 -0.06 3.17
C ALA A 59 -10.13 0.29 1.70
N LEU A 60 -11.20 -0.21 1.07
CA LEU A 60 -11.38 -0.07 -0.37
C LEU A 60 -11.44 1.37 -0.87
N PRO A 61 -12.06 2.33 -0.15
CA PRO A 61 -11.99 3.72 -0.60
C PRO A 61 -10.55 4.23 -0.72
N MET A 62 -9.70 3.89 0.25
CA MET A 62 -8.28 4.26 0.18
C MET A 62 -7.56 3.50 -0.92
N VAL A 63 -7.83 2.22 -1.10
CA VAL A 63 -7.23 1.43 -2.19
C VAL A 63 -7.53 2.09 -3.54
N ARG A 64 -8.79 2.48 -3.75
CA ARG A 64 -9.17 3.15 -4.99
C ARG A 64 -8.45 4.48 -5.18
N ALA A 65 -8.29 5.25 -4.10
CA ALA A 65 -7.58 6.53 -4.17
C ALA A 65 -6.09 6.33 -4.48
N CYS A 66 -5.47 5.29 -3.90
CA CYS A 66 -4.08 4.94 -4.21
C CYS A 66 -3.95 4.58 -5.70
N ARG A 67 -4.85 3.76 -6.23
CA ARG A 67 -4.82 3.35 -7.62
C ARG A 67 -5.05 4.53 -8.56
N ALA A 68 -5.84 5.51 -8.14
CA ALA A 68 -6.10 6.74 -8.90
C ALA A 68 -4.99 7.78 -8.76
N ARG A 69 -3.95 7.49 -7.97
CA ARG A 69 -2.79 8.36 -7.73
C ARG A 69 -3.15 9.68 -7.06
N THR A 70 -4.23 9.68 -6.26
CA THR A 70 -4.65 10.89 -5.55
C THR A 70 -4.01 11.00 -4.16
N LEU A 71 -3.26 9.98 -3.73
CA LEU A 71 -2.61 9.93 -2.42
C LEU A 71 -1.09 9.86 -2.52
N ASP A 72 -0.50 10.35 -3.60
CA ASP A 72 0.95 10.29 -3.81
C ASP A 72 1.73 10.98 -2.69
N HIS A 73 1.14 11.97 -2.03
CA HIS A 73 1.78 12.63 -0.90
C HIS A 73 1.98 11.70 0.31
N LEU A 74 1.32 10.54 0.32
CA LEU A 74 1.47 9.55 1.38
C LEU A 74 2.49 8.46 1.05
N LEU A 75 3.06 8.47 -0.16
CA LEU A 75 4.06 7.46 -0.55
C LEU A 75 5.24 7.48 0.42
N LEU A 76 5.61 6.29 0.91
CA LEU A 76 6.74 6.13 1.82
C LEU A 76 8.07 6.03 1.07
N GLU A 77 8.01 5.69 -0.21
CA GLU A 77 9.18 5.65 -1.10
C GLU A 77 8.80 6.34 -2.40
N PRO A 78 9.77 6.95 -3.12
CA PRO A 78 9.46 7.58 -4.39
C PRO A 78 8.86 6.59 -5.38
N ALA A 79 7.98 7.08 -6.24
CA ALA A 79 7.44 6.27 -7.33
C ALA A 79 8.59 5.81 -8.24
N GLY A 80 8.42 4.62 -8.85
CA GLY A 80 9.43 4.07 -9.75
C GLY A 80 9.59 4.88 -11.03
N THR A 81 10.70 4.62 -11.73
CA THR A 81 11.00 5.28 -13.01
C THR A 81 11.31 4.21 -14.05
N PRO A 82 10.50 4.03 -15.11
CA PRO A 82 9.19 4.66 -15.27
C PRO A 82 8.20 4.17 -14.22
N ARG A 83 7.23 5.02 -13.91
CA ARG A 83 6.24 4.64 -12.90
C ARG A 83 5.32 3.55 -13.45
N GLY A 84 5.07 2.53 -12.61
CA GLY A 84 4.20 1.44 -12.99
C GLY A 84 2.72 1.79 -12.94
N GLU A 85 1.92 0.91 -13.53
CA GLU A 85 0.47 0.99 -13.47
C GLU A 85 -0.05 0.00 -12.44
N PRO A 86 -1.09 0.34 -11.69
CA PRO A 86 -1.69 -0.60 -10.74
C PRO A 86 -2.24 -1.85 -11.45
N THR A 87 -2.04 -2.98 -10.84
CA THR A 87 -2.48 -4.26 -11.41
C THR A 87 -3.68 -4.86 -10.69
#